data_c501f18856565ef89b4ba09b46d0df9f
#
_entry.id   c501f18856565ef89b4ba09b46d0df9f
#
_cell.length_a   1.000
_cell.length_b   1.000
_cell.length_c   1.000
_cell.angle_alpha   90.00
_cell.angle_beta   90.00
_cell.angle_gamma   90.00
#
_symmetry.space_group_name_H-M   'P 1'
#
loop_
_entity.id
_entity.type
_entity.pdbx_description
1 polymer ?
#
loop_
_entity_poly.entity_id
_entity_poly.type
_entity_poly.pdbx_seq_one_letter_code
_entity_poly.pdbx_strand_id
1 'polypeptide(L)'
;MKLYGYFRSSAAFRVRIALNLKGIAFDTVPVNLSESEQFSGEYRQVNPQGRVPALVDGEVILLQSPAIMEYLEESYPAPALLPAGIKDRARVRAIANIIACDIHPLNNLAVLNYLAGPLAAC
;
A
#
# COMPACT_ATOMS: atom_id res chain seq x y z
N MET A 1 5.64 -15.18 -1.43
CA MET A 1 5.39 -13.72 -1.37
C MET A 1 4.84 -13.38 0.01
N LYS A 2 5.29 -12.29 0.65
CA LYS A 2 4.81 -11.86 1.97
C LYS A 2 4.31 -10.42 1.89
N LEU A 3 3.09 -10.17 2.37
CA LEU A 3 2.51 -8.83 2.46
C LEU A 3 2.49 -8.36 3.91
N TYR A 4 3.31 -7.38 4.23
CA TYR A 4 3.26 -6.65 5.48
C TYR A 4 2.13 -5.63 5.44
N GLY A 5 1.21 -5.70 6.38
CA GLY A 5 0.04 -4.85 6.35
C GLY A 5 -0.70 -4.79 7.68
N TYR A 6 -1.69 -3.90 7.72
CA TYR A 6 -2.62 -3.76 8.83
C TYR A 6 -4.05 -3.94 8.32
N PHE A 7 -4.88 -4.65 9.05
CA PHE A 7 -6.23 -5.02 8.59
C PHE A 7 -7.12 -3.81 8.25
N ARG A 8 -6.93 -2.67 8.94
CA ARG A 8 -7.65 -1.42 8.69
C ARG A 8 -6.96 -0.49 7.69
N SER A 9 -5.77 -0.83 7.20
CA SER A 9 -5.07 0.00 6.23
C SER A 9 -5.70 -0.11 4.84
N SER A 10 -6.27 0.97 4.33
CA SER A 10 -6.80 1.03 2.97
C SER A 10 -5.70 0.92 1.91
N ALA A 11 -4.48 1.38 2.19
CA ALA A 11 -3.35 1.17 1.28
C ALA A 11 -2.96 -0.30 1.18
N ALA A 12 -2.90 -1.03 2.30
CA ALA A 12 -2.66 -2.47 2.30
C ALA A 12 -3.84 -3.24 1.67
N PHE A 13 -5.06 -2.75 1.85
CA PHE A 13 -6.26 -3.35 1.26
C PHE A 13 -6.24 -3.33 -0.28
N ARG A 14 -5.75 -2.24 -0.90
CA ARG A 14 -5.57 -2.17 -2.37
C ARG A 14 -4.70 -3.33 -2.88
N VAL A 15 -3.58 -3.59 -2.20
CA VAL A 15 -2.66 -4.66 -2.59
C VAL A 15 -3.29 -6.04 -2.37
N ARG A 16 -4.02 -6.24 -1.26
CA ARG A 16 -4.76 -7.49 -1.03
C ARG A 16 -5.78 -7.76 -2.13
N ILE A 17 -6.51 -6.73 -2.57
CA ILE A 17 -7.47 -6.86 -3.69
C ILE A 17 -6.73 -7.29 -4.96
N ALA A 18 -5.64 -6.62 -5.31
CA ALA A 18 -4.87 -6.95 -6.52
C ALA A 18 -4.33 -8.38 -6.50
N LEU A 19 -3.73 -8.81 -5.38
CA LEU A 19 -3.23 -10.17 -5.20
C LEU A 19 -4.34 -11.22 -5.35
N ASN A 20 -5.49 -10.99 -4.71
CA ASN A 20 -6.63 -11.90 -4.79
C ASN A 20 -7.24 -11.95 -6.20
N LEU A 21 -7.41 -10.81 -6.87
CA LEU A 21 -7.94 -10.77 -8.24
C LEU A 21 -7.03 -11.49 -9.23
N LYS A 22 -5.72 -11.43 -9.01
CA LYS A 22 -4.73 -12.15 -9.82
C LYS A 22 -4.55 -13.62 -9.41
N GLY A 23 -5.18 -14.07 -8.33
CA GLY A 23 -5.04 -15.43 -7.83
C GLY A 23 -3.65 -15.76 -7.29
N ILE A 24 -2.90 -14.74 -6.85
CA ILE A 24 -1.54 -14.90 -6.33
C ILE A 24 -1.59 -15.26 -4.86
N ALA A 25 -0.96 -16.38 -4.49
CA ALA A 25 -0.83 -16.80 -3.10
C ALA A 25 0.20 -15.93 -2.36
N PHE A 26 -0.15 -15.50 -1.15
CA PHE A 26 0.71 -14.70 -0.29
C PHE A 26 0.43 -14.95 1.19
N ASP A 27 1.46 -14.77 2.01
CA ASP A 27 1.34 -14.77 3.46
C ASP A 27 1.16 -13.33 3.95
N THR A 28 0.25 -13.13 4.89
CA THR A 28 0.06 -11.83 5.55
C THR A 28 0.91 -11.76 6.80
N VAL A 29 1.74 -10.72 6.89
CA VAL A 29 2.50 -10.39 8.10
C VAL A 29 1.86 -9.14 8.71
N PRO A 30 1.20 -9.26 9.87
CA PRO A 30 0.54 -8.12 10.50
C PRO A 30 1.57 -7.12 11.04
N VAL A 31 1.27 -5.83 10.89
CA VAL A 31 1.99 -4.71 11.49
C VAL A 31 0.97 -3.85 12.21
N ASN A 32 0.93 -3.89 13.53
CA ASN A 32 -0.09 -3.21 14.31
C ASN A 32 0.17 -1.70 14.41
N LEU A 33 -0.55 -0.93 13.59
CA LEU A 33 -0.40 0.53 13.55
C LEU A 33 -0.91 1.20 14.84
N SER A 34 -1.82 0.58 15.58
CA SER A 34 -2.31 1.14 16.85
C SER A 34 -1.29 1.05 17.97
N GLU A 35 -0.34 0.12 17.87
CA GLU A 35 0.79 -0.05 18.79
C GLU A 35 2.11 0.54 18.23
N SER A 36 2.02 1.28 17.13
CA SER A 36 3.17 1.91 16.50
C SER A 36 4.25 0.92 16.02
N GLU A 37 3.91 -0.32 15.74
CA GLU A 37 4.84 -1.34 15.25
C GLU A 37 5.52 -0.96 13.93
N GLN A 38 4.89 -0.09 13.11
CA GLN A 38 5.49 0.44 11.88
C GLN A 38 6.78 1.24 12.14
N PHE A 39 7.02 1.65 13.37
CA PHE A 39 8.23 2.35 13.77
C PHE A 39 9.22 1.48 14.54
N SER A 40 8.93 0.19 14.73
CA SER A 40 9.85 -0.77 15.33
C SER A 40 11.14 -0.89 14.49
N GLY A 41 12.26 -1.19 15.15
CA GLY A 41 13.53 -1.40 14.46
C GLY A 41 13.47 -2.56 13.46
N GLU A 42 12.72 -3.61 13.79
CA GLU A 42 12.50 -4.77 12.93
C GLU A 42 11.76 -4.39 11.64
N TYR A 43 10.60 -3.73 11.76
CA TYR A 43 9.84 -3.36 10.58
C TYR A 43 10.53 -2.28 9.73
N ARG A 44 11.29 -1.37 10.34
CA ARG A 44 12.05 -0.36 9.61
C ARG A 44 13.18 -0.93 8.74
N GLN A 45 13.63 -2.15 9.00
CA GLN A 45 14.51 -2.87 8.08
C GLN A 45 13.79 -3.27 6.79
N VAL A 46 12.48 -3.53 6.87
CA VAL A 46 11.63 -3.81 5.70
C VAL A 46 11.19 -2.52 5.02
N ASN A 47 10.68 -1.55 5.80
CA ASN A 47 10.23 -0.27 5.27
C ASN A 47 10.72 0.91 6.14
N PRO A 48 11.81 1.58 5.74
CA PRO A 48 12.33 2.75 6.46
C PRO A 48 11.34 3.90 6.62
N GLN A 49 10.31 3.99 5.74
CA GLN A 49 9.27 5.02 5.83
C GLN A 49 8.31 4.80 7.02
N GLY A 50 8.32 3.61 7.66
CA GLY A 50 7.40 3.30 8.74
C GLY A 50 5.93 3.33 8.31
N ARG A 51 5.63 2.76 7.14
CA ARG A 51 4.27 2.70 6.56
C ARG A 51 3.96 1.30 6.04
N VAL A 52 2.69 0.98 5.96
CA VAL A 52 2.19 -0.22 5.29
C VAL A 52 1.40 0.17 4.04
N PRO A 53 1.37 -0.66 2.98
CA PRO A 53 1.98 -1.98 2.88
C PRO A 53 3.45 -1.97 2.51
N ALA A 54 4.10 -3.12 2.74
CA ALA A 54 5.31 -3.53 2.05
C ALA A 54 5.09 -4.95 1.50
N LEU A 55 5.52 -5.22 0.28
CA LEU A 55 5.45 -6.55 -0.33
C LEU A 55 6.88 -7.09 -0.48
N VAL A 56 7.11 -8.30 0.01
CA VAL A 56 8.39 -9.01 -0.16
C VAL A 56 8.18 -10.18 -1.11
N ASP A 57 8.91 -10.17 -2.21
CA ASP A 57 8.89 -11.23 -3.21
C ASP A 57 10.34 -11.74 -3.44
N GLY A 58 10.66 -12.89 -2.84
CA GLY A 58 12.05 -13.35 -2.77
C GLY A 58 12.93 -12.35 -2.03
N GLU A 59 13.93 -11.81 -2.70
CA GLU A 59 14.85 -10.80 -2.17
C GLU A 59 14.38 -9.36 -2.42
N VAL A 60 13.32 -9.18 -3.19
CA VAL A 60 12.82 -7.86 -3.56
C VAL A 60 11.84 -7.34 -2.52
N ILE A 61 12.07 -6.13 -2.04
CA ILE A 61 11.14 -5.42 -1.16
C ILE A 61 10.51 -4.27 -1.95
N LEU A 62 9.20 -4.27 -2.02
CA LEU A 62 8.42 -3.29 -2.75
C LEU A 62 7.59 -2.45 -1.79
N LEU A 63 7.67 -1.15 -1.94
CA LEU A 63 6.99 -0.16 -1.12
C LEU A 63 6.03 0.65 -1.98
N GLN A 64 5.07 1.33 -1.35
CA GLN A 64 4.04 2.13 -2.01
C GLN A 64 3.00 1.29 -2.77
N SER A 65 1.76 1.32 -2.30
CA SER A 65 0.69 0.47 -2.86
C SER A 65 0.48 0.63 -4.37
N PRO A 66 0.60 1.84 -5.00
CA PRO A 66 0.51 1.95 -6.45
C PRO A 66 1.66 1.24 -7.17
N ALA A 67 2.89 1.42 -6.69
CA ALA A 67 4.05 0.75 -7.28
C ALA A 67 3.99 -0.77 -7.14
N ILE A 68 3.51 -1.27 -5.99
CA ILE A 68 3.29 -2.71 -5.79
C ILE A 68 2.26 -3.23 -6.80
N MET A 69 1.16 -2.51 -7.03
CA MET A 69 0.14 -2.91 -8.00
C MET A 69 0.67 -2.92 -9.43
N GLU A 70 1.50 -1.94 -9.82
CA GLU A 70 2.17 -1.95 -11.13
C GLU A 70 3.12 -3.14 -11.28
N TYR A 71 3.93 -3.42 -10.26
CA TYR A 71 4.79 -4.61 -10.24
C TYR A 71 3.98 -5.90 -10.45
N LEU A 72 2.86 -6.05 -9.73
CA LEU A 72 2.00 -7.21 -9.88
C LEU A 72 1.37 -7.31 -11.28
N GLU A 73 1.01 -6.17 -11.88
CA GLU A 73 0.47 -6.13 -13.24
C GLU A 73 1.48 -6.55 -14.30
N GLU A 74 2.73 -6.12 -14.14
CA GLU A 74 3.81 -6.45 -15.09
C GLU A 74 4.34 -7.87 -14.91
N SER A 75 4.49 -8.32 -13.64
CA SER A 75 5.01 -9.66 -13.34
C SER A 75 3.99 -10.77 -13.55
N TYR A 76 2.72 -10.47 -13.36
CA TYR A 76 1.59 -11.40 -13.50
C TYR A 76 0.51 -10.81 -14.40
N PRO A 77 0.75 -10.77 -15.74
CA PRO A 77 -0.11 -10.03 -16.66
C PRO A 77 -1.53 -10.58 -16.82
N ALA A 78 -1.77 -11.81 -16.38
CA ALA A 78 -3.10 -12.45 -16.46
C ALA A 78 -3.60 -12.85 -15.06
N PRO A 79 -4.85 -12.50 -14.70
CA PRO A 79 -5.74 -11.57 -15.40
C PRO A 79 -5.24 -10.11 -15.32
N ALA A 80 -5.42 -9.36 -16.41
CA ALA A 80 -5.05 -7.95 -16.43
C ALA A 80 -5.98 -7.12 -15.55
N LEU A 81 -5.41 -6.22 -14.75
CA LEU A 81 -6.15 -5.23 -13.95
C LEU A 81 -6.18 -3.85 -14.63
N LEU A 82 -5.35 -3.65 -15.64
CA LEU A 82 -5.34 -2.46 -16.48
C LEU A 82 -5.90 -2.77 -17.87
N PRO A 83 -6.61 -1.83 -18.51
CA PRO A 83 -7.08 -2.00 -19.88
C PRO A 83 -5.91 -2.09 -20.87
N ALA A 84 -6.15 -2.66 -22.06
CA ALA A 84 -5.13 -2.84 -23.09
C ALA A 84 -4.73 -1.51 -23.74
N GLY A 85 -5.68 -0.57 -23.90
CA GLY A 85 -5.44 0.71 -24.58
C GLY A 85 -4.58 1.67 -23.76
N ILE A 86 -3.56 2.28 -24.39
CA ILE A 86 -2.62 3.19 -23.71
C ILE A 86 -3.34 4.37 -23.06
N LYS A 87 -4.31 4.97 -23.75
CA LYS A 87 -5.09 6.11 -23.24
C LYS A 87 -5.95 5.72 -22.03
N ASP A 88 -6.56 4.54 -22.07
CA ASP A 88 -7.39 4.04 -21.00
C ASP A 88 -6.53 3.66 -19.78
N ARG A 89 -5.35 3.07 -19.99
CA ARG A 89 -4.35 2.82 -18.93
C ARG A 89 -3.97 4.12 -18.22
N ALA A 90 -3.69 5.19 -18.99
CA ALA A 90 -3.38 6.49 -18.41
C ALA A 90 -4.53 7.05 -17.58
N ARG A 91 -5.78 6.90 -18.05
CA ARG A 91 -6.99 7.33 -17.35
C ARG A 91 -7.18 6.59 -16.04
N VAL A 92 -7.02 5.25 -16.04
CA VAL A 92 -7.12 4.43 -14.83
C VAL A 92 -6.06 4.83 -13.81
N ARG A 93 -4.81 5.02 -14.25
CA ARG A 93 -3.71 5.47 -13.38
C ARG A 93 -3.96 6.86 -12.80
N ALA A 94 -4.51 7.79 -13.58
CA ALA A 94 -4.87 9.12 -13.09
C ALA A 94 -5.90 9.04 -11.95
N ILE A 95 -6.96 8.25 -12.10
CA ILE A 95 -7.97 8.05 -11.05
C ILE A 95 -7.35 7.38 -9.81
N ALA A 96 -6.54 6.34 -10.01
CA ALA A 96 -5.87 5.65 -8.91
C ALA A 96 -4.94 6.59 -8.13
N ASN A 97 -4.20 7.46 -8.82
CA ASN A 97 -3.30 8.42 -8.20
C ASN A 97 -4.02 9.53 -7.45
N ILE A 98 -5.15 10.03 -7.96
CA ILE A 98 -6.00 10.98 -7.20
C ILE A 98 -6.36 10.39 -5.84
N ILE A 99 -6.78 9.13 -5.80
CA ILE A 99 -7.14 8.47 -4.54
C ILE A 99 -5.92 8.23 -3.67
N ALA A 100 -4.83 7.71 -4.24
CA ALA A 100 -3.67 7.27 -3.49
C ALA A 100 -2.75 8.40 -3.06
N CYS A 101 -2.64 9.47 -3.83
CA CYS A 101 -1.67 10.55 -3.64
C CYS A 101 -2.30 11.87 -3.18
N ASP A 102 -3.53 12.16 -3.59
CA ASP A 102 -4.16 13.45 -3.28
C ASP A 102 -5.19 13.34 -2.14
N ILE A 103 -5.93 12.22 -2.05
CA ILE A 103 -6.99 12.04 -1.03
C ILE A 103 -6.47 11.30 0.19
N HIS A 104 -5.96 10.08 0.00
CA HIS A 104 -5.60 9.19 1.12
C HIS A 104 -4.57 9.78 2.10
N PRO A 105 -3.49 10.46 1.67
CA PRO A 105 -2.52 11.02 2.60
C PRO A 105 -3.08 12.09 3.53
N LEU A 106 -4.10 12.83 3.07
CA LEU A 106 -4.71 13.92 3.84
C LEU A 106 -5.69 13.41 4.91
N ASN A 107 -6.29 12.25 4.72
CA ASN A 107 -7.23 11.65 5.68
C ASN A 107 -6.65 10.43 6.41
N ASN A 108 -5.34 10.42 6.63
CA ASN A 108 -4.64 9.29 7.23
C ASN A 108 -3.90 9.69 8.53
N LEU A 109 -3.37 8.68 9.23
CA LEU A 109 -2.86 8.74 10.59
C LEU A 109 -1.93 9.95 10.87
N ALA A 110 -1.03 10.29 9.95
CA ALA A 110 -0.11 11.41 10.16
C ALA A 110 -0.85 12.75 10.37
N VAL A 111 -1.84 13.03 9.54
CA VAL A 111 -2.65 14.25 9.64
C VAL A 111 -3.62 14.15 10.82
N LEU A 112 -4.31 13.02 10.96
CA LEU A 112 -5.27 12.81 12.07
C LEU A 112 -4.59 12.94 13.44
N ASN A 113 -3.42 12.35 13.61
CA ASN A 113 -2.65 12.44 14.87
C ASN A 113 -2.16 13.86 15.12
N TYR A 114 -1.76 14.60 14.08
CA TYR A 114 -1.38 15.99 14.22
C TYR A 114 -2.55 16.87 14.65
N LEU A 115 -3.72 16.66 14.04
CA LEU A 115 -4.95 17.40 14.39
C LEU A 115 -5.43 17.08 15.80
N ALA A 116 -5.38 15.81 16.20
CA ALA A 116 -5.84 15.36 17.51
C ALA A 116 -4.83 15.63 18.65
N GLY A 117 -3.57 15.86 18.34
CA GLY A 117 -2.50 16.10 19.30
C GLY A 117 -2.03 17.58 19.28
N PRO A 118 -0.96 17.91 18.54
CA PRO A 118 -0.36 19.26 18.61
C PRO A 118 -1.33 20.39 18.29
N LEU A 119 -2.26 20.21 17.35
CA LEU A 119 -3.19 21.26 16.97
C LEU A 119 -4.38 21.38 17.92
N ALA A 120 -4.83 20.29 18.54
CA ALA A 120 -5.92 20.33 19.51
C ALA A 120 -5.54 21.00 20.84
N ALA A 121 -4.23 21.16 21.10
CA ALA A 121 -3.70 21.85 22.28
C ALA A 121 -3.59 23.38 22.10
N CYS A 122 -3.87 23.90 20.91
CA CYS A 122 -3.95 25.34 20.63
C CYS A 122 -5.38 25.83 20.75
#